data_ea3120d5d9abbed8aa31d045adc24077
#
_entry.id   ea3120d5d9abbed8aa31d045adc24077
#
_cell.length_a   1.000
_cell.length_b   1.000
_cell.length_c   1.000
_cell.angle_alpha   90.00
_cell.angle_beta   90.00
_cell.angle_gamma   90.00
#
_symmetry.space_group_name_H-M   'P 1'
#
loop_
_entity.id
_entity.type
_entity.pdbx_description
1 polymer ?
#
loop_
_entity_poly.entity_id
_entity_poly.type
_entity_poly.pdbx_seq_one_letter_code
_entity_poly.pdbx_strand_id
1 'polypeptide(L)'
;MNRLTALLGALVFTAALSAQTYEVAVIPKGTTHEFWKSIHAGALAAAGELKTEGVTVNVIWKGPLREDDREQQVQVVENFTGRRVSGFVLAPLDARALVAPTEEAVRAGIPVVIIDSGLKSTAPVSTVSTDNYKGGVLGARRLGELLGGKGKVILLRVLAGSTSTEQREAGFLDTLAQEFPGLQILSSDQHAGATRDTAYRTAQNLLNRFGRDVTGIFAPNESSATGMLLAMKDAGLAGGKVKLVGFDSGAQTVAALKSGDLQGLVVQNPFQMGYLGVKTLVASLRGQKVELVIDTGCALVTRENMAAPAMADLLYPPLEKYLK
;
A
#
# COMPACT_ATOMS: atom_id res chain seq x y z
N MET A 1 -51.91 -57.73 29.56
CA MET A 1 -50.46 -57.40 29.44
C MET A 1 -50.31 -56.48 28.23
N ASN A 2 -50.36 -55.14 28.49
CA ASN A 2 -50.25 -54.15 27.43
C ASN A 2 -48.80 -53.68 27.35
N ARG A 3 -48.21 -53.81 26.17
CA ARG A 3 -46.90 -53.25 25.87
C ARG A 3 -47.10 -51.89 25.20
N LEU A 4 -46.78 -50.82 25.92
CA LEU A 4 -46.66 -49.47 25.35
C LEU A 4 -45.28 -49.36 24.67
N THR A 5 -45.27 -49.18 23.36
CA THR A 5 -44.10 -48.87 22.58
C THR A 5 -43.95 -47.34 22.50
N ALA A 6 -42.99 -46.76 23.21
CA ALA A 6 -42.67 -45.34 23.14
C ALA A 6 -41.83 -45.05 21.88
N LEU A 7 -42.37 -44.34 20.91
CA LEU A 7 -41.61 -43.75 19.78
C LEU A 7 -40.88 -42.49 20.27
N LEU A 8 -39.55 -42.54 20.38
CA LEU A 8 -38.70 -41.34 20.54
C LEU A 8 -38.54 -40.71 19.16
N GLY A 9 -39.22 -39.62 18.89
CA GLY A 9 -38.99 -38.78 17.71
C GLY A 9 -37.73 -37.93 17.90
N ALA A 10 -36.65 -38.23 17.15
CA ALA A 10 -35.46 -37.38 17.09
C ALA A 10 -35.78 -36.11 16.28
N LEU A 11 -35.91 -34.96 16.98
CA LEU A 11 -35.95 -33.66 16.32
C LEU A 11 -34.55 -33.34 15.80
N VAL A 12 -34.37 -33.47 14.46
CA VAL A 12 -33.19 -32.96 13.78
C VAL A 12 -33.34 -31.46 13.65
N PHE A 13 -32.67 -30.69 14.50
CA PHE A 13 -32.51 -29.23 14.33
C PHE A 13 -31.58 -29.01 13.15
N THR A 14 -32.12 -28.81 11.95
CA THR A 14 -31.40 -28.20 10.86
C THR A 14 -31.20 -26.72 11.17
N ALA A 15 -30.05 -26.35 11.72
CA ALA A 15 -29.65 -24.97 11.81
C ALA A 15 -29.55 -24.42 10.36
N ALA A 16 -30.55 -23.64 9.96
CA ALA A 16 -30.46 -22.85 8.74
C ALA A 16 -29.24 -21.93 8.88
N LEU A 17 -28.17 -22.16 8.08
CA LEU A 17 -27.07 -21.22 7.95
C LEU A 17 -27.68 -19.94 7.40
N SER A 18 -28.01 -18.97 8.27
CA SER A 18 -28.37 -17.63 7.84
C SER A 18 -27.17 -17.07 7.09
N ALA A 19 -27.36 -16.71 5.82
CA ALA A 19 -26.30 -16.08 5.02
C ALA A 19 -25.80 -14.82 5.76
N GLN A 20 -24.57 -14.89 6.26
CA GLN A 20 -23.97 -13.77 6.97
C GLN A 20 -23.63 -12.66 5.98
N THR A 21 -24.17 -11.45 6.19
CA THR A 21 -23.89 -10.28 5.36
C THR A 21 -23.13 -9.24 6.16
N TYR A 22 -22.01 -8.77 5.64
CA TYR A 22 -21.17 -7.74 6.25
C TYR A 22 -21.05 -6.52 5.32
N GLU A 23 -21.23 -5.32 5.88
CA GLU A 23 -20.85 -4.07 5.24
C GLU A 23 -19.42 -3.71 5.66
N VAL A 24 -18.49 -3.74 4.72
CA VAL A 24 -17.06 -3.50 4.96
C VAL A 24 -16.65 -2.21 4.28
N ALA A 25 -16.26 -1.20 5.07
CA ALA A 25 -15.69 0.02 4.54
C ALA A 25 -14.20 -0.17 4.26
N VAL A 26 -13.79 -0.07 3.00
CA VAL A 26 -12.39 -0.09 2.57
C VAL A 26 -11.97 1.35 2.28
N ILE A 27 -11.08 1.89 3.13
CA ILE A 27 -10.76 3.33 3.20
C ILE A 27 -9.28 3.53 2.80
N PRO A 28 -8.99 3.93 1.54
CA PRO A 28 -7.63 4.23 1.08
C PRO A 28 -7.15 5.60 1.57
N LYS A 29 -5.85 5.89 1.43
CA LYS A 29 -5.31 7.25 1.62
C LYS A 29 -5.77 8.22 0.53
N GLY A 30 -5.98 7.70 -0.69
CA GLY A 30 -6.44 8.45 -1.84
C GLY A 30 -7.08 7.55 -2.87
N THR A 31 -7.73 8.14 -3.88
CA THR A 31 -8.48 7.36 -4.90
C THR A 31 -7.93 7.52 -6.32
N THR A 32 -6.87 8.31 -6.51
CA THR A 32 -6.37 8.69 -7.85
C THR A 32 -5.21 7.85 -8.38
N HIS A 33 -4.41 7.21 -7.51
CA HIS A 33 -3.25 6.42 -7.92
C HIS A 33 -3.65 4.99 -8.33
N GLU A 34 -2.88 4.37 -9.22
CA GLU A 34 -3.10 3.00 -9.67
C GLU A 34 -2.91 1.99 -8.53
N PHE A 35 -2.02 2.30 -7.60
CA PHE A 35 -1.81 1.54 -6.38
C PHE A 35 -3.12 1.26 -5.61
N TRP A 36 -3.96 2.28 -5.42
CA TRP A 36 -5.24 2.16 -4.71
C TRP A 36 -6.26 1.34 -5.48
N LYS A 37 -6.25 1.41 -6.82
CA LYS A 37 -7.11 0.55 -7.65
C LYS A 37 -6.78 -0.93 -7.44
N SER A 38 -5.51 -1.27 -7.28
CA SER A 38 -5.10 -2.65 -6.98
C SER A 38 -5.62 -3.14 -5.64
N ILE A 39 -5.57 -2.31 -4.60
CA ILE A 39 -6.17 -2.63 -3.29
C ILE A 39 -7.67 -2.85 -3.42
N HIS A 40 -8.38 -1.98 -4.16
CA HIS A 40 -9.81 -2.12 -4.39
C HIS A 40 -10.14 -3.44 -5.11
N ALA A 41 -9.40 -3.77 -6.17
CA ALA A 41 -9.56 -5.03 -6.89
C ALA A 41 -9.35 -6.25 -5.98
N GLY A 42 -8.32 -6.21 -5.11
CA GLY A 42 -8.06 -7.25 -4.12
C GLY A 42 -9.20 -7.41 -3.11
N ALA A 43 -9.75 -6.30 -2.61
CA ALA A 43 -10.89 -6.33 -1.69
C ALA A 43 -12.14 -6.96 -2.34
N LEU A 44 -12.41 -6.62 -3.60
CA LEU A 44 -13.53 -7.21 -4.37
C LEU A 44 -13.29 -8.69 -4.68
N ALA A 45 -12.04 -9.10 -4.95
CA ALA A 45 -11.68 -10.50 -5.13
C ALA A 45 -11.98 -11.32 -3.87
N ALA A 46 -11.58 -10.81 -2.69
CA ALA A 46 -11.87 -11.45 -1.40
C ALA A 46 -13.39 -11.57 -1.15
N ALA A 47 -14.16 -10.51 -1.43
CA ALA A 47 -15.62 -10.54 -1.32
C ALA A 47 -16.25 -11.58 -2.24
N GLY A 48 -15.75 -11.70 -3.48
CA GLY A 48 -16.18 -12.70 -4.45
C GLY A 48 -15.93 -14.14 -3.98
N GLU A 49 -14.75 -14.41 -3.41
CA GLU A 49 -14.40 -15.72 -2.86
C GLU A 49 -15.25 -16.06 -1.64
N LEU A 50 -15.37 -15.12 -0.68
CA LEU A 50 -16.21 -15.30 0.51
C LEU A 50 -17.67 -15.60 0.17
N LYS A 51 -18.18 -15.04 -0.93
CA LYS A 51 -19.53 -15.35 -1.40
C LYS A 51 -19.68 -16.83 -1.78
N THR A 52 -18.64 -17.45 -2.34
CA THR A 52 -18.67 -18.91 -2.63
C THR A 52 -18.65 -19.76 -1.37
N GLU A 53 -18.18 -19.19 -0.24
CA GLU A 53 -18.18 -19.78 1.09
C GLU A 53 -19.51 -19.50 1.87
N GLY A 54 -20.50 -18.88 1.24
CA GLY A 54 -21.79 -18.52 1.86
C GLY A 54 -21.76 -17.23 2.69
N VAL A 55 -20.70 -16.42 2.57
CA VAL A 55 -20.55 -15.14 3.27
C VAL A 55 -20.66 -13.98 2.29
N THR A 56 -21.66 -13.13 2.43
CA THR A 56 -21.82 -11.92 1.62
C THR A 56 -21.05 -10.76 2.21
N VAL A 57 -20.15 -10.14 1.44
CA VAL A 57 -19.42 -8.94 1.86
C VAL A 57 -19.72 -7.82 0.86
N ASN A 58 -20.40 -6.78 1.36
CA ASN A 58 -20.62 -5.54 0.61
C ASN A 58 -19.43 -4.60 0.84
N VAL A 59 -18.52 -4.53 -0.12
CA VAL A 59 -17.36 -3.64 -0.07
C VAL A 59 -17.81 -2.22 -0.39
N ILE A 60 -17.60 -1.29 0.55
CA ILE A 60 -17.85 0.14 0.37
C ILE A 60 -16.50 0.83 0.22
N TRP A 61 -16.14 1.18 -1.02
CA TRP A 61 -14.90 1.89 -1.33
C TRP A 61 -15.09 3.39 -1.19
N LYS A 62 -14.46 4.00 -0.20
CA LYS A 62 -14.56 5.43 0.05
C LYS A 62 -13.32 5.96 0.76
N GLY A 63 -12.69 7.00 0.23
CA GLY A 63 -11.57 7.70 0.83
C GLY A 63 -11.45 9.11 0.28
N PRO A 64 -10.42 9.85 0.69
CA PRO A 64 -10.09 11.15 0.12
C PRO A 64 -9.77 11.03 -1.38
N LEU A 65 -9.91 12.13 -2.10
CA LEU A 65 -9.44 12.20 -3.48
C LEU A 65 -7.91 12.21 -3.53
N ARG A 66 -7.26 12.89 -2.58
CA ARG A 66 -5.81 13.10 -2.50
C ARG A 66 -5.24 12.58 -1.19
N GLU A 67 -4.00 12.12 -1.22
CA GLU A 67 -3.30 11.55 -0.05
C GLU A 67 -2.79 12.59 0.98
N ASP A 68 -3.17 13.86 0.85
CA ASP A 68 -2.87 14.94 1.81
C ASP A 68 -4.11 15.49 2.52
N ASP A 69 -5.30 14.95 2.23
CA ASP A 69 -6.55 15.39 2.84
C ASP A 69 -6.87 14.55 4.10
N ARG A 70 -6.15 14.88 5.19
CA ARG A 70 -6.30 14.21 6.49
C ARG A 70 -7.69 14.39 7.06
N GLU A 71 -8.24 15.60 6.96
CA GLU A 71 -9.56 15.94 7.51
C GLU A 71 -10.65 15.12 6.83
N GLN A 72 -10.58 15.00 5.50
CA GLN A 72 -11.54 14.19 4.77
C GLN A 72 -11.44 12.72 5.16
N GLN A 73 -10.24 12.16 5.39
CA GLN A 73 -10.11 10.77 5.80
C GLN A 73 -10.68 10.55 7.21
N VAL A 74 -10.44 11.47 8.15
CA VAL A 74 -11.05 11.44 9.49
C VAL A 74 -12.58 11.44 9.39
N GLN A 75 -13.15 12.37 8.62
CA GLN A 75 -14.61 12.44 8.41
C GLN A 75 -15.17 11.14 7.80
N VAL A 76 -14.46 10.50 6.87
CA VAL A 76 -14.87 9.21 6.29
C VAL A 76 -14.95 8.13 7.36
N VAL A 77 -13.94 8.03 8.24
CA VAL A 77 -13.94 7.04 9.34
C VAL A 77 -15.09 7.32 10.31
N GLU A 78 -15.27 8.58 10.74
CA GLU A 78 -16.34 8.99 11.65
C GLU A 78 -17.74 8.70 11.06
N ASN A 79 -17.95 9.03 9.78
CA ASN A 79 -19.20 8.75 9.08
C ASN A 79 -19.55 7.26 9.06
N PHE A 80 -18.58 6.39 8.77
CA PHE A 80 -18.81 4.94 8.78
C PHE A 80 -18.98 4.40 10.19
N THR A 81 -18.33 4.97 11.20
CA THR A 81 -18.56 4.67 12.62
C THR A 81 -20.00 5.00 12.99
N GLY A 82 -20.50 6.19 12.61
CA GLY A 82 -21.90 6.58 12.85
C GLY A 82 -22.93 5.70 12.13
N ARG A 83 -22.59 5.20 10.93
CA ARG A 83 -23.42 4.25 10.16
C ARG A 83 -23.39 2.83 10.72
N ARG A 84 -22.50 2.52 11.65
CA ARG A 84 -22.31 1.20 12.25
C ARG A 84 -22.07 0.11 11.22
N VAL A 85 -21.17 0.36 10.25
CA VAL A 85 -20.72 -0.69 9.32
C VAL A 85 -20.09 -1.86 10.08
N SER A 86 -20.03 -3.03 9.47
CA SER A 86 -19.53 -4.24 10.15
C SER A 86 -18.06 -4.16 10.53
N GLY A 87 -17.23 -3.45 9.76
CA GLY A 87 -15.82 -3.27 10.05
C GLY A 87 -15.09 -2.41 9.02
N PHE A 88 -13.83 -2.04 9.33
CA PHE A 88 -12.97 -1.24 8.46
C PHE A 88 -11.74 -1.99 7.99
N VAL A 89 -11.40 -1.79 6.71
CA VAL A 89 -10.06 -2.01 6.15
C VAL A 89 -9.51 -0.62 5.83
N LEU A 90 -8.60 -0.11 6.67
CA LEU A 90 -8.16 1.28 6.68
C LEU A 90 -6.67 1.39 6.34
N ALA A 91 -6.34 2.19 5.32
CA ALA A 91 -4.98 2.67 5.08
C ALA A 91 -4.80 4.06 5.68
N PRO A 92 -4.20 4.24 6.86
CA PRO A 92 -4.07 5.55 7.48
C PRO A 92 -3.17 6.48 6.66
N LEU A 93 -3.70 7.62 6.26
CA LEU A 93 -2.94 8.67 5.58
C LEU A 93 -1.88 9.26 6.51
N ASP A 94 -2.26 9.45 7.78
CA ASP A 94 -1.38 9.94 8.84
C ASP A 94 -1.51 9.03 10.07
N ALA A 95 -0.36 8.57 10.56
CA ALA A 95 -0.28 7.58 11.64
C ALA A 95 -0.78 8.10 13.00
N ARG A 96 -0.90 9.41 13.18
CA ARG A 96 -1.37 10.05 14.43
C ARG A 96 -2.78 10.59 14.31
N ALA A 97 -3.07 11.29 13.21
CA ALA A 97 -4.39 11.91 13.00
C ALA A 97 -5.53 10.88 13.00
N LEU A 98 -5.27 9.67 12.50
CA LEU A 98 -6.27 8.59 12.43
C LEU A 98 -6.38 7.77 13.73
N VAL A 99 -5.59 8.04 14.79
CA VAL A 99 -5.66 7.28 16.05
C VAL A 99 -7.03 7.45 16.71
N ALA A 100 -7.42 8.68 17.02
CA ALA A 100 -8.66 8.95 17.76
C ALA A 100 -9.92 8.39 17.06
N PRO A 101 -10.17 8.67 15.76
CA PRO A 101 -11.34 8.14 15.08
C PRO A 101 -11.32 6.61 14.93
N THR A 102 -10.12 5.98 14.77
CA THR A 102 -10.01 4.52 14.74
C THR A 102 -10.34 3.88 16.09
N GLU A 103 -9.81 4.44 17.19
CA GLU A 103 -10.07 3.93 18.53
C GLU A 103 -11.54 4.13 18.94
N GLU A 104 -12.19 5.20 18.48
CA GLU A 104 -13.62 5.40 18.66
C GLU A 104 -14.44 4.34 17.95
N ALA A 105 -14.10 4.01 16.70
CA ALA A 105 -14.74 2.93 15.98
C ALA A 105 -14.59 1.59 16.70
N VAL A 106 -13.39 1.26 17.20
CA VAL A 106 -13.14 0.03 17.96
C VAL A 106 -13.94 0.02 19.27
N ARG A 107 -14.02 1.14 20.01
CA ARG A 107 -14.87 1.25 21.21
C ARG A 107 -16.37 1.10 20.89
N ALA A 108 -16.79 1.49 19.68
CA ALA A 108 -18.16 1.27 19.21
C ALA A 108 -18.44 -0.19 18.76
N GLY A 109 -17.46 -1.10 18.92
CA GLY A 109 -17.57 -2.51 18.56
C GLY A 109 -17.29 -2.80 17.07
N ILE A 110 -16.69 -1.87 16.33
CA ILE A 110 -16.37 -2.01 14.92
C ILE A 110 -14.88 -2.40 14.79
N PRO A 111 -14.56 -3.65 14.42
CA PRO A 111 -13.16 -4.07 14.25
C PRO A 111 -12.51 -3.35 13.06
N VAL A 112 -11.22 -3.06 13.21
CA VAL A 112 -10.41 -2.37 12.19
C VAL A 112 -9.20 -3.21 11.84
N VAL A 113 -9.01 -3.48 10.56
CA VAL A 113 -7.77 -4.00 9.99
C VAL A 113 -7.05 -2.84 9.30
N ILE A 114 -5.83 -2.58 9.72
CA ILE A 114 -4.95 -1.59 9.08
C ILE A 114 -4.30 -2.24 7.85
N ILE A 115 -4.19 -1.48 6.75
CA ILE A 115 -3.45 -1.91 5.55
C ILE A 115 -2.45 -0.84 5.12
N ASP A 116 -1.44 -1.23 4.32
CA ASP A 116 -0.44 -0.35 3.68
C ASP A 116 0.46 0.41 4.65
N SER A 117 -0.10 1.18 5.56
CA SER A 117 0.64 2.13 6.41
C SER A 117 0.24 1.97 7.87
N GLY A 118 1.23 1.99 8.77
CA GLY A 118 0.99 1.81 10.21
C GLY A 118 0.21 2.94 10.86
N LEU A 119 -0.51 2.61 11.93
CA LEU A 119 -1.19 3.53 12.83
C LEU A 119 -0.50 3.49 14.20
N LYS A 120 -0.38 4.63 14.88
CA LYS A 120 0.18 4.69 16.25
C LYS A 120 -0.87 4.32 17.31
N SER A 121 -1.45 3.13 17.17
CA SER A 121 -2.40 2.56 18.10
C SER A 121 -2.31 1.02 18.08
N THR A 122 -2.66 0.39 19.19
CA THR A 122 -2.78 -1.07 19.33
C THR A 122 -4.23 -1.55 19.27
N ALA A 123 -5.18 -0.66 19.02
CA ALA A 123 -6.60 -0.98 18.98
C ALA A 123 -7.03 -1.82 17.76
N PRO A 124 -6.44 -1.65 16.56
CA PRO A 124 -6.76 -2.50 15.40
C PRO A 124 -6.47 -3.97 15.66
N VAL A 125 -7.28 -4.86 15.05
CA VAL A 125 -7.15 -6.31 15.22
C VAL A 125 -5.99 -6.92 14.44
N SER A 126 -5.54 -6.24 13.37
CA SER A 126 -4.43 -6.68 12.51
C SER A 126 -3.88 -5.53 11.68
N THR A 127 -2.64 -5.70 11.18
CA THR A 127 -2.03 -4.85 10.17
C THR A 127 -1.53 -5.72 9.02
N VAL A 128 -1.97 -5.42 7.79
CA VAL A 128 -1.59 -6.11 6.55
C VAL A 128 -0.83 -5.13 5.67
N SER A 129 0.47 -5.24 5.60
CA SER A 129 1.32 -4.26 4.91
C SER A 129 2.63 -4.88 4.41
N THR A 130 3.32 -4.16 3.55
CA THR A 130 4.71 -4.45 3.19
C THR A 130 5.65 -4.14 4.36
N ASP A 131 6.73 -4.90 4.50
CA ASP A 131 7.92 -4.46 5.23
C ASP A 131 8.56 -3.27 4.47
N ASN A 132 8.11 -2.07 4.84
CA ASN A 132 8.49 -0.83 4.13
C ASN A 132 9.96 -0.47 4.35
N TYR A 133 10.54 -0.80 5.51
CA TYR A 133 11.97 -0.58 5.75
C TYR A 133 12.81 -1.43 4.79
N LYS A 134 12.48 -2.70 4.66
CA LYS A 134 13.09 -3.61 3.68
C LYS A 134 12.94 -3.09 2.24
N GLY A 135 11.78 -2.50 1.91
CA GLY A 135 11.59 -1.85 0.62
C GLY A 135 12.58 -0.72 0.36
N GLY A 136 12.87 0.10 1.37
CA GLY A 136 13.92 1.13 1.33
C GLY A 136 15.33 0.55 1.15
N VAL A 137 15.63 -0.54 1.88
CA VAL A 137 16.91 -1.29 1.74
C VAL A 137 17.10 -1.78 0.30
N LEU A 138 16.08 -2.39 -0.31
CA LEU A 138 16.14 -2.84 -1.70
C LEU A 138 16.43 -1.69 -2.68
N GLY A 139 15.78 -0.54 -2.47
CA GLY A 139 16.02 0.66 -3.28
C GLY A 139 17.44 1.20 -3.15
N ALA A 140 17.98 1.23 -1.93
CA ALA A 140 19.33 1.69 -1.64
C ALA A 140 20.39 0.76 -2.26
N ARG A 141 20.27 -0.55 -2.08
CA ARG A 141 21.20 -1.53 -2.64
C ARG A 141 21.21 -1.44 -4.15
N ARG A 142 20.02 -1.39 -4.79
CA ARG A 142 19.95 -1.23 -6.25
C ARG A 142 20.65 0.04 -6.73
N LEU A 143 20.41 1.18 -6.07
CA LEU A 143 21.04 2.44 -6.46
C LEU A 143 22.55 2.41 -6.22
N GLY A 144 22.98 1.88 -5.07
CA GLY A 144 24.40 1.72 -4.72
C GLY A 144 25.17 0.84 -5.72
N GLU A 145 24.58 -0.30 -6.12
CA GLU A 145 25.13 -1.20 -7.14
C GLU A 145 25.25 -0.51 -8.51
N LEU A 146 24.19 0.19 -8.96
CA LEU A 146 24.17 0.92 -10.22
C LEU A 146 25.24 2.01 -10.30
N LEU A 147 25.61 2.59 -9.16
CA LEU A 147 26.62 3.65 -9.04
C LEU A 147 28.02 3.12 -8.67
N GLY A 148 28.17 1.80 -8.45
CA GLY A 148 29.45 1.21 -8.02
C GLY A 148 29.91 1.74 -6.66
N GLY A 149 28.99 2.13 -5.79
CA GLY A 149 29.24 2.65 -4.45
C GLY A 149 29.85 4.06 -4.39
N LYS A 150 29.85 4.81 -5.48
CA LYS A 150 30.41 6.17 -5.56
C LYS A 150 29.47 7.09 -6.35
N GLY A 151 29.40 8.36 -5.95
CA GLY A 151 28.59 9.36 -6.64
C GLY A 151 27.75 10.20 -5.68
N LYS A 152 26.79 10.93 -6.24
CA LYS A 152 25.98 11.90 -5.52
C LYS A 152 24.50 11.58 -5.71
N VAL A 153 23.77 11.43 -4.59
CA VAL A 153 22.39 10.92 -4.62
C VAL A 153 21.39 11.91 -4.02
N ILE A 154 20.16 11.84 -4.50
CA ILE A 154 19.01 12.55 -3.94
C ILE A 154 17.97 11.51 -3.48
N LEU A 155 17.43 11.71 -2.28
CA LEU A 155 16.19 11.11 -1.81
C LEU A 155 15.07 12.16 -1.93
N LEU A 156 14.06 11.89 -2.77
CA LEU A 156 12.85 12.70 -2.82
C LEU A 156 11.81 12.13 -1.85
N ARG A 157 11.67 12.70 -0.65
CA ARG A 157 10.69 12.25 0.35
C ARG A 157 9.24 12.43 -0.14
N VAL A 158 8.28 11.81 0.53
CA VAL A 158 6.86 11.90 0.14
C VAL A 158 6.09 12.88 1.03
N LEU A 159 5.66 12.43 2.20
CA LEU A 159 4.83 13.20 3.13
C LEU A 159 5.21 12.85 4.58
N ALA A 160 5.31 13.87 5.42
CA ALA A 160 5.44 13.67 6.86
C ALA A 160 4.17 13.06 7.45
N GLY A 161 4.32 12.07 8.34
CA GLY A 161 3.22 11.35 8.99
C GLY A 161 2.77 10.07 8.27
N SER A 162 3.23 9.83 7.03
CA SER A 162 2.99 8.57 6.32
C SER A 162 4.03 7.53 6.73
N THR A 163 3.67 6.62 7.65
CA THR A 163 4.59 5.61 8.20
C THR A 163 5.24 4.75 7.12
N SER A 164 4.50 4.35 6.09
CA SER A 164 5.04 3.51 5.01
C SER A 164 6.21 4.20 4.29
N THR A 165 6.05 5.46 3.90
CA THR A 165 7.08 6.20 3.16
C THR A 165 8.23 6.61 4.08
N GLU A 166 7.96 6.99 5.33
CA GLU A 166 9.01 7.29 6.32
C GLU A 166 9.92 6.07 6.58
N GLN A 167 9.37 4.86 6.64
CA GLN A 167 10.14 3.62 6.79
C GLN A 167 11.00 3.30 5.55
N ARG A 168 10.47 3.52 4.33
CA ARG A 168 11.24 3.37 3.09
C ARG A 168 12.41 4.35 3.04
N GLU A 169 12.17 5.59 3.43
CA GLU A 169 13.19 6.64 3.51
C GLU A 169 14.27 6.31 4.54
N ALA A 170 13.89 5.81 5.72
CA ALA A 170 14.82 5.36 6.74
C ALA A 170 15.67 4.17 6.25
N GLY A 171 15.02 3.11 5.71
CA GLY A 171 15.71 1.95 5.19
C GLY A 171 16.70 2.30 4.06
N PHE A 172 16.35 3.28 3.21
CA PHE A 172 17.23 3.78 2.17
C PHE A 172 18.46 4.50 2.75
N LEU A 173 18.26 5.46 3.65
CA LEU A 173 19.34 6.25 4.22
C LEU A 173 20.29 5.41 5.08
N ASP A 174 19.75 4.53 5.93
CA ASP A 174 20.54 3.66 6.80
C ASP A 174 21.41 2.70 5.98
N THR A 175 20.85 2.14 4.91
CA THR A 175 21.59 1.24 4.01
C THR A 175 22.69 1.97 3.25
N LEU A 176 22.43 3.19 2.76
CA LEU A 176 23.48 3.99 2.12
C LEU A 176 24.63 4.27 3.08
N ALA A 177 24.31 4.65 4.32
CA ALA A 177 25.33 4.95 5.33
C ALA A 177 26.17 3.72 5.70
N GLN A 178 25.56 2.55 5.76
CA GLN A 178 26.21 1.30 6.20
C GLN A 178 26.93 0.57 5.06
N GLU A 179 26.30 0.44 3.90
CA GLU A 179 26.79 -0.41 2.82
C GLU A 179 27.50 0.39 1.70
N PHE A 180 27.18 1.67 1.54
CA PHE A 180 27.71 2.53 0.47
C PHE A 180 28.23 3.88 0.96
N PRO A 181 29.19 3.92 1.91
CA PRO A 181 29.68 5.17 2.52
C PRO A 181 30.40 6.11 1.53
N GLY A 182 30.69 5.65 0.31
CA GLY A 182 31.24 6.47 -0.77
C GLY A 182 30.21 7.28 -1.56
N LEU A 183 28.90 7.09 -1.27
CA LEU A 183 27.83 7.88 -1.86
C LEU A 183 27.57 9.14 -1.02
N GLN A 184 27.58 10.30 -1.66
CA GLN A 184 27.27 11.58 -1.02
C GLN A 184 25.77 11.90 -1.20
N ILE A 185 25.07 12.22 -0.10
CA ILE A 185 23.68 12.68 -0.16
C ILE A 185 23.66 14.20 -0.43
N LEU A 186 23.12 14.61 -1.59
CA LEU A 186 22.95 16.02 -1.96
C LEU A 186 21.70 16.64 -1.32
N SER A 187 20.63 15.87 -1.24
CA SER A 187 19.37 16.26 -0.59
C SER A 187 18.60 15.03 -0.12
N SER A 188 18.05 15.12 1.11
CA SER A 188 17.18 14.13 1.73
C SER A 188 16.11 14.77 2.62
N ASP A 189 15.81 16.04 2.41
CA ASP A 189 14.92 16.86 3.23
C ASP A 189 13.71 17.43 2.45
N GLN A 190 13.69 17.27 1.12
CA GLN A 190 12.64 17.81 0.27
C GLN A 190 11.50 16.81 0.08
N HIS A 191 10.26 17.28 0.27
CA HIS A 191 9.05 16.46 0.16
C HIS A 191 8.34 16.66 -1.18
N ALA A 192 8.01 15.55 -1.83
CA ALA A 192 7.28 15.51 -3.10
C ALA A 192 5.84 16.02 -2.99
N GLY A 193 5.24 15.85 -1.79
CA GLY A 193 3.81 16.04 -1.64
C GLY A 193 3.00 14.82 -2.10
N ALA A 194 1.68 14.98 -2.13
CA ALA A 194 0.72 13.90 -2.33
C ALA A 194 0.42 13.55 -3.79
N THR A 195 0.84 14.37 -4.74
CA THR A 195 0.43 14.25 -6.14
C THR A 195 1.62 14.22 -7.09
N ARG A 196 1.41 13.70 -8.31
CA ARG A 196 2.42 13.74 -9.39
C ARG A 196 2.86 15.17 -9.70
N ASP A 197 1.92 16.14 -9.67
CA ASP A 197 2.22 17.55 -9.97
C ASP A 197 3.06 18.21 -8.88
N THR A 198 2.78 17.94 -7.60
CA THR A 198 3.61 18.47 -6.50
C THR A 198 4.99 17.83 -6.53
N ALA A 199 5.07 16.52 -6.77
CA ALA A 199 6.31 15.80 -6.93
C ALA A 199 7.16 16.33 -8.11
N TYR A 200 6.52 16.58 -9.25
CA TYR A 200 7.18 17.15 -10.42
C TYR A 200 7.81 18.52 -10.12
N ARG A 201 7.05 19.43 -9.48
CA ARG A 201 7.57 20.77 -9.12
C ARG A 201 8.75 20.68 -8.14
N THR A 202 8.65 19.86 -7.11
CA THR A 202 9.75 19.65 -6.16
C THR A 202 10.97 19.03 -6.86
N ALA A 203 10.74 18.06 -7.76
CA ALA A 203 11.79 17.45 -8.56
C ALA A 203 12.48 18.46 -9.49
N GLN A 204 11.73 19.35 -10.15
CA GLN A 204 12.32 20.42 -10.97
C GLN A 204 13.23 21.33 -10.14
N ASN A 205 12.79 21.74 -8.94
CA ASN A 205 13.61 22.55 -8.04
C ASN A 205 14.92 21.84 -7.64
N LEU A 206 14.84 20.55 -7.30
CA LEU A 206 16.01 19.74 -7.00
C LEU A 206 16.95 19.60 -8.19
N LEU A 207 16.43 19.34 -9.39
CA LEU A 207 17.23 19.18 -10.60
C LEU A 207 17.84 20.51 -11.09
N ASN A 208 17.15 21.63 -10.90
CA ASN A 208 17.71 22.95 -11.15
C ASN A 208 18.92 23.23 -10.24
N ARG A 209 18.85 22.79 -8.99
CA ARG A 209 19.93 23.00 -8.01
C ARG A 209 21.09 22.01 -8.16
N PHE A 210 20.78 20.75 -8.39
CA PHE A 210 21.73 19.64 -8.28
C PHE A 210 21.92 18.84 -9.58
N GLY A 211 21.19 19.15 -10.66
CA GLY A 211 21.14 18.33 -11.86
C GLY A 211 22.48 18.13 -12.57
N ARG A 212 23.46 19.03 -12.37
CA ARG A 212 24.83 18.89 -12.90
C ARG A 212 25.68 17.89 -12.11
N ASP A 213 25.33 17.66 -10.86
CA ASP A 213 26.12 16.88 -9.92
C ASP A 213 25.50 15.52 -9.58
N VAL A 214 24.15 15.42 -9.59
CA VAL A 214 23.44 14.21 -9.20
C VAL A 214 23.71 13.05 -10.15
N THR A 215 24.00 11.89 -9.59
CA THR A 215 24.23 10.65 -10.34
C THR A 215 23.15 9.60 -10.12
N GLY A 216 22.41 9.70 -9.01
CA GLY A 216 21.34 8.79 -8.69
C GLY A 216 20.25 9.39 -7.81
N ILE A 217 19.01 8.89 -7.98
CA ILE A 217 17.83 9.38 -7.28
C ILE A 217 17.00 8.20 -6.81
N PHE A 218 16.48 8.29 -5.58
CA PHE A 218 15.45 7.38 -5.07
C PHE A 218 14.15 8.15 -4.81
N ALA A 219 13.04 7.59 -5.32
CA ALA A 219 11.69 8.13 -5.15
C ALA A 219 10.76 7.03 -4.61
N PRO A 220 10.34 7.09 -3.31
CA PRO A 220 9.83 5.95 -2.56
C PRO A 220 8.33 5.69 -2.67
N ASN A 221 7.61 6.25 -3.67
CA ASN A 221 6.22 5.88 -4.00
C ASN A 221 5.87 6.22 -5.45
N GLU A 222 4.67 5.78 -5.92
CA GLU A 222 4.20 5.98 -7.31
C GLU A 222 4.23 7.46 -7.75
N SER A 223 3.70 8.37 -6.93
CA SER A 223 3.59 9.79 -7.31
C SER A 223 4.95 10.48 -7.36
N SER A 224 5.85 10.22 -6.40
CA SER A 224 7.19 10.79 -6.38
C SER A 224 8.05 10.23 -7.51
N ALA A 225 7.98 8.92 -7.79
CA ALA A 225 8.71 8.30 -8.89
C ALA A 225 8.27 8.85 -10.25
N THR A 226 6.96 8.99 -10.46
CA THR A 226 6.42 9.52 -11.72
C THR A 226 6.76 11.01 -11.89
N GLY A 227 6.60 11.83 -10.84
CA GLY A 227 6.92 13.25 -10.91
C GLY A 227 8.43 13.50 -11.15
N MET A 228 9.29 12.75 -10.47
CA MET A 228 10.74 12.81 -10.69
C MET A 228 11.12 12.39 -12.12
N LEU A 229 10.54 11.29 -12.62
CA LEU A 229 10.79 10.81 -13.98
C LEU A 229 10.44 11.88 -15.04
N LEU A 230 9.30 12.55 -14.89
CA LEU A 230 8.89 13.64 -15.80
C LEU A 230 9.88 14.80 -15.75
N ALA A 231 10.25 15.27 -14.55
CA ALA A 231 11.23 16.34 -14.38
C ALA A 231 12.60 15.98 -14.96
N MET A 232 13.06 14.72 -14.81
CA MET A 232 14.30 14.22 -15.41
C MET A 232 14.24 14.21 -16.93
N LYS A 233 13.10 13.86 -17.53
CA LYS A 233 12.90 13.91 -18.99
C LYS A 233 13.03 15.33 -19.51
N ASP A 234 12.37 16.29 -18.90
CA ASP A 234 12.41 17.69 -19.28
C ASP A 234 13.82 18.30 -19.10
N ALA A 235 14.54 17.89 -18.07
CA ALA A 235 15.92 18.31 -17.84
C ALA A 235 16.96 17.57 -18.73
N GLY A 236 16.54 16.60 -19.55
CA GLY A 236 17.44 15.78 -20.37
C GLY A 236 18.37 14.85 -19.58
N LEU A 237 17.96 14.47 -18.36
CA LEU A 237 18.70 13.61 -17.42
C LEU A 237 18.20 12.16 -17.38
N ALA A 238 17.11 11.84 -18.09
CA ALA A 238 16.57 10.49 -18.23
C ALA A 238 17.44 9.62 -19.16
N GLY A 239 16.99 8.39 -19.46
CA GLY A 239 17.71 7.46 -20.32
C GLY A 239 18.96 6.87 -19.66
N GLY A 240 19.00 6.80 -18.33
CA GLY A 240 20.10 6.23 -17.56
C GLY A 240 21.30 7.17 -17.36
N LYS A 241 21.23 8.44 -17.80
CA LYS A 241 22.27 9.45 -17.50
C LYS A 241 22.38 9.67 -16.00
N VAL A 242 21.26 9.93 -15.34
CA VAL A 242 21.11 9.86 -13.89
C VAL A 242 20.33 8.60 -13.57
N LYS A 243 20.77 7.79 -12.63
CA LYS A 243 20.08 6.55 -12.25
C LYS A 243 18.85 6.88 -11.40
N LEU A 244 17.67 6.38 -11.80
CA LEU A 244 16.45 6.50 -11.06
C LEU A 244 16.00 5.13 -10.55
N VAL A 245 15.85 5.00 -9.24
CA VAL A 245 15.16 3.87 -8.61
C VAL A 245 13.87 4.40 -8.01
N GLY A 246 12.76 3.81 -8.41
CA GLY A 246 11.41 4.18 -7.98
C GLY A 246 10.78 3.13 -7.09
N PHE A 247 9.52 3.38 -6.76
CA PHE A 247 8.68 2.51 -5.96
C PHE A 247 7.28 2.44 -6.58
N ASP A 248 6.60 1.30 -6.40
CA ASP A 248 5.27 0.97 -6.92
C ASP A 248 5.20 0.82 -8.45
N SER A 249 4.29 -0.06 -8.88
CA SER A 249 3.97 -0.26 -10.29
C SER A 249 2.84 0.67 -10.73
N GLY A 250 3.04 1.32 -11.85
CA GLY A 250 2.02 2.09 -12.56
C GLY A 250 2.39 2.12 -14.04
N ALA A 251 1.45 2.43 -14.92
CA ALA A 251 1.67 2.36 -16.36
C ALA A 251 2.93 3.15 -16.81
N GLN A 252 3.14 4.35 -16.24
CA GLN A 252 4.27 5.22 -16.58
C GLN A 252 5.61 4.69 -16.05
N THR A 253 5.67 4.20 -14.80
CA THR A 253 6.89 3.66 -14.20
C THR A 253 7.30 2.33 -14.84
N VAL A 254 6.34 1.47 -15.17
CA VAL A 254 6.59 0.22 -15.90
C VAL A 254 7.08 0.49 -17.33
N ALA A 255 6.49 1.46 -18.04
CA ALA A 255 6.99 1.88 -19.36
C ALA A 255 8.42 2.44 -19.28
N ALA A 256 8.72 3.23 -18.24
CA ALA A 256 10.05 3.79 -18.00
C ALA A 256 11.09 2.72 -17.63
N LEU A 257 10.68 1.67 -16.91
CA LEU A 257 11.55 0.52 -16.65
C LEU A 257 11.89 -0.22 -17.95
N LYS A 258 10.90 -0.43 -18.84
CA LYS A 258 11.11 -1.04 -20.16
C LYS A 258 12.04 -0.23 -21.06
N SER A 259 11.86 1.10 -21.09
CA SER A 259 12.70 1.98 -21.92
C SER A 259 14.12 2.18 -21.37
N GLY A 260 14.33 1.92 -20.07
CA GLY A 260 15.59 2.20 -19.39
C GLY A 260 15.70 3.64 -18.85
N ASP A 261 14.60 4.38 -18.82
CA ASP A 261 14.55 5.69 -18.14
C ASP A 261 14.58 5.54 -16.62
N LEU A 262 14.13 4.37 -16.12
CA LEU A 262 14.14 3.96 -14.73
C LEU A 262 14.90 2.62 -14.61
N GLN A 263 15.82 2.49 -13.64
CA GLN A 263 16.76 1.37 -13.57
C GLN A 263 16.40 0.35 -12.49
N GLY A 264 15.36 0.58 -11.71
CA GLY A 264 14.84 -0.33 -10.71
C GLY A 264 13.54 0.18 -10.14
N LEU A 265 12.65 -0.73 -9.84
CA LEU A 265 11.35 -0.45 -9.25
C LEU A 265 11.13 -1.40 -8.07
N VAL A 266 11.04 -0.88 -6.86
CA VAL A 266 10.61 -1.70 -5.72
C VAL A 266 9.10 -1.79 -5.75
N VAL A 267 8.56 -2.99 -5.91
CA VAL A 267 7.13 -3.21 -6.09
C VAL A 267 6.55 -3.97 -4.91
N GLN A 268 5.47 -3.48 -4.37
CA GLN A 268 4.66 -4.11 -3.32
C GLN A 268 3.59 -5.02 -3.94
N ASN A 269 2.78 -5.64 -3.08
CA ASN A 269 1.60 -6.39 -3.51
C ASN A 269 0.30 -5.74 -2.98
N PRO A 270 -0.14 -4.60 -3.55
CA PRO A 270 -1.35 -3.92 -3.09
C PRO A 270 -2.62 -4.76 -3.29
N PHE A 271 -2.68 -5.61 -4.31
CA PHE A 271 -3.80 -6.54 -4.50
C PHE A 271 -3.96 -7.45 -3.27
N GLN A 272 -2.86 -8.04 -2.80
CA GLN A 272 -2.88 -8.88 -1.59
C GLN A 272 -3.20 -8.08 -0.33
N MET A 273 -2.81 -6.81 -0.22
CA MET A 273 -3.22 -5.97 0.92
C MET A 273 -4.74 -5.82 1.00
N GLY A 274 -5.39 -5.53 -0.12
CA GLY A 274 -6.85 -5.44 -0.18
C GLY A 274 -7.54 -6.78 0.09
N TYR A 275 -7.04 -7.84 -0.55
CA TYR A 275 -7.57 -9.19 -0.42
C TYR A 275 -7.46 -9.71 1.03
N LEU A 276 -6.26 -9.71 1.59
CA LEU A 276 -6.00 -10.17 2.95
C LEU A 276 -6.64 -9.24 3.99
N GLY A 277 -6.69 -7.94 3.73
CA GLY A 277 -7.38 -6.98 4.60
C GLY A 277 -8.84 -7.36 4.83
N VAL A 278 -9.58 -7.66 3.76
CA VAL A 278 -10.99 -8.09 3.85
C VAL A 278 -11.12 -9.50 4.44
N LYS A 279 -10.28 -10.47 4.02
CA LYS A 279 -10.32 -11.84 4.59
C LYS A 279 -10.05 -11.83 6.09
N THR A 280 -9.03 -11.08 6.55
CA THR A 280 -8.68 -10.94 7.97
C THR A 280 -9.78 -10.27 8.78
N LEU A 281 -10.39 -9.20 8.23
CA LEU A 281 -11.50 -8.53 8.89
C LEU A 281 -12.70 -9.47 9.07
N VAL A 282 -13.09 -10.21 8.02
CA VAL A 282 -14.21 -11.17 8.08
C VAL A 282 -13.91 -12.31 9.04
N ALA A 283 -12.68 -12.82 9.08
CA ALA A 283 -12.26 -13.81 10.07
C ALA A 283 -12.44 -13.29 11.51
N SER A 284 -12.02 -12.05 11.78
CA SER A 284 -12.22 -11.39 13.06
C SER A 284 -13.71 -11.22 13.42
N LEU A 285 -14.55 -10.78 12.46
CA LEU A 285 -16.00 -10.64 12.63
C LEU A 285 -16.69 -11.97 12.97
N ARG A 286 -16.12 -13.07 12.53
CA ARG A 286 -16.59 -14.44 12.85
C ARG A 286 -15.99 -15.01 14.14
N GLY A 287 -15.27 -14.18 14.92
CA GLY A 287 -14.65 -14.58 16.18
C GLY A 287 -13.43 -15.47 16.04
N GLN A 288 -12.85 -15.55 14.84
CA GLN A 288 -11.62 -16.31 14.60
C GLN A 288 -10.40 -15.50 15.05
N LYS A 289 -9.38 -16.20 15.54
CA LYS A 289 -8.08 -15.58 15.84
C LYS A 289 -7.40 -15.16 14.56
N VAL A 290 -6.90 -13.92 14.49
CA VAL A 290 -6.16 -13.37 13.35
C VAL A 290 -4.73 -13.05 13.75
N GLU A 291 -3.82 -13.01 12.78
CA GLU A 291 -2.44 -12.57 12.98
C GLU A 291 -2.40 -11.06 13.18
N LEU A 292 -1.55 -10.59 14.12
CA LEU A 292 -1.40 -9.16 14.41
C LEU A 292 -0.73 -8.39 13.26
N VAL A 293 0.23 -9.04 12.57
CA VAL A 293 0.96 -8.45 11.44
C VAL A 293 1.08 -9.48 10.33
N ILE A 294 0.66 -9.09 9.12
CA ILE A 294 0.77 -9.90 7.90
C ILE A 294 1.61 -9.09 6.90
N ASP A 295 2.81 -9.61 6.58
CA ASP A 295 3.66 -9.02 5.54
C ASP A 295 3.23 -9.51 4.15
N THR A 296 2.89 -8.58 3.26
CA THR A 296 2.55 -8.87 1.87
C THR A 296 3.76 -8.93 0.94
N GLY A 297 4.94 -8.67 1.48
CA GLY A 297 6.20 -8.69 0.76
C GLY A 297 6.41 -7.51 -0.20
N CYS A 298 7.64 -7.42 -0.70
CA CYS A 298 8.02 -6.55 -1.82
C CYS A 298 9.19 -7.16 -2.60
N ALA A 299 9.34 -6.75 -3.85
CA ALA A 299 10.42 -7.21 -4.71
C ALA A 299 11.05 -6.07 -5.49
N LEU A 300 12.36 -6.18 -5.77
CA LEU A 300 13.03 -5.32 -6.72
C LEU A 300 12.80 -5.85 -8.13
N VAL A 301 12.13 -5.06 -8.95
CA VAL A 301 11.92 -5.35 -10.37
C VAL A 301 12.86 -4.51 -11.20
N THR A 302 13.54 -5.17 -12.12
CA THR A 302 14.48 -4.57 -13.09
C THR A 302 14.07 -4.97 -14.50
N ARG A 303 14.70 -4.36 -15.51
CA ARG A 303 14.44 -4.71 -16.91
C ARG A 303 14.73 -6.19 -17.22
N GLU A 304 15.72 -6.76 -16.52
CA GLU A 304 16.18 -8.12 -16.74
C GLU A 304 15.19 -9.17 -16.17
N ASN A 305 14.51 -8.85 -15.03
CA ASN A 305 13.64 -9.81 -14.35
C ASN A 305 12.15 -9.53 -14.51
N MET A 306 11.75 -8.39 -15.09
CA MET A 306 10.33 -7.97 -15.15
C MET A 306 9.40 -8.93 -15.91
N ALA A 307 9.96 -9.80 -16.76
CA ALA A 307 9.21 -10.82 -17.49
C ALA A 307 9.04 -12.13 -16.71
N ALA A 308 9.71 -12.29 -15.56
CA ALA A 308 9.51 -13.46 -14.71
C ALA A 308 8.06 -13.46 -14.16
N PRO A 309 7.36 -14.63 -14.12
CA PRO A 309 5.95 -14.69 -13.74
C PRO A 309 5.61 -13.94 -12.45
N ALA A 310 6.36 -14.19 -11.37
CA ALA A 310 6.13 -13.52 -10.08
C ALA A 310 6.31 -12.00 -10.14
N MET A 311 7.18 -11.47 -11.00
CA MET A 311 7.37 -10.04 -11.19
C MET A 311 6.28 -9.45 -12.08
N ALA A 312 5.88 -10.18 -13.11
CA ALA A 312 4.80 -9.78 -14.01
C ALA A 312 3.47 -9.65 -13.24
N ASP A 313 3.16 -10.57 -12.33
CA ASP A 313 1.96 -10.51 -11.49
C ASP A 313 1.93 -9.25 -10.60
N LEU A 314 3.09 -8.82 -10.08
CA LEU A 314 3.19 -7.57 -9.31
C LEU A 314 3.05 -6.32 -10.18
N LEU A 315 3.59 -6.36 -11.41
CA LEU A 315 3.54 -5.22 -12.33
C LEU A 315 2.17 -5.05 -13.00
N TYR A 316 1.43 -6.14 -13.20
CA TYR A 316 0.17 -6.17 -13.94
C TYR A 316 -0.93 -6.88 -13.14
N PRO A 317 -1.35 -6.33 -11.98
CA PRO A 317 -2.44 -6.91 -11.22
C PRO A 317 -3.74 -6.97 -12.06
N PRO A 318 -4.62 -7.97 -11.85
CA PRO A 318 -5.78 -8.22 -12.71
C PRO A 318 -6.94 -7.24 -12.44
N LEU A 319 -6.72 -5.93 -12.65
CA LEU A 319 -7.67 -4.87 -12.32
C LEU A 319 -8.99 -5.01 -13.07
N GLU A 320 -8.93 -5.23 -14.38
CA GLU A 320 -10.11 -5.29 -15.27
C GLU A 320 -11.07 -6.44 -14.92
N LYS A 321 -10.57 -7.47 -14.23
CA LYS A 321 -11.39 -8.59 -13.77
C LYS A 321 -12.36 -8.17 -12.66
N TYR A 322 -12.01 -7.18 -11.85
CA TYR A 322 -12.72 -6.82 -10.63
C TYR A 322 -13.30 -5.39 -10.65
N LEU A 323 -12.63 -4.48 -11.35
CA LEU A 323 -13.07 -3.08 -11.48
C LEU A 323 -13.75 -2.90 -12.85
N LYS A 324 -15.08 -2.80 -12.81
CA LYS A 324 -15.89 -2.54 -14.02
C LYS A 324 -16.21 -1.06 -14.11
#